data_f48d1c73a76f1761fb23f97d09595d06
#
_entry.id   f48d1c73a76f1761fb23f97d09595d06
#
_cell.length_a   1.000
_cell.length_b   1.000
_cell.length_c   1.000
_cell.angle_alpha   90.00
_cell.angle_beta   90.00
_cell.angle_gamma   90.00
#
_symmetry.space_group_name_H-M   'P 1'
#
loop_
_entity.id
_entity.type
_entity.pdbx_description
1 polymer ?
#
loop_
_entity_poly.entity_id
_entity_poly.type
_entity_poly.pdbx_seq_one_letter_code
_entity_poly.pdbx_strand_id
1 'polypeptide(L)'
;MIGNGGKSCERKCLDSVSVEKLHFIKGNCYIELKDYANAVLELQAAVRLQGAGTESYRSLAIALANDGKLEEAQQELDTLQKKGASSGDCDLVAAEILSLQKNYDQALALYTKVFNEVEDPQLLSHAYLSAANAALNQDDMEKAVRILKQGCQNLPEGQAVLQKEMLADLMMQQAASDKENAEKYYASAVEKYRQAQANGTEDTQMAVLKNLIDQLRTSGWLK
;
A
#
# COMPACT_ATOMS: atom_id res chain seq x y z
N MET A 1 1.49 43.92 -23.73
CA MET A 1 2.40 43.54 -22.63
C MET A 1 1.64 42.52 -21.77
N ILE A 2 1.86 41.24 -22.00
CA ILE A 2 1.26 40.17 -21.19
C ILE A 2 2.41 39.60 -20.36
N GLY A 3 2.31 39.82 -19.04
CA GLY A 3 3.42 39.71 -18.13
C GLY A 3 3.82 38.27 -17.75
N ASN A 4 5.10 38.12 -17.55
CA ASN A 4 5.91 37.00 -17.06
C ASN A 4 5.52 36.47 -15.63
N GLY A 5 4.23 36.48 -15.25
CA GLY A 5 3.80 36.08 -13.90
C GLY A 5 3.85 34.57 -13.61
N GLY A 6 3.69 33.71 -14.60
CA GLY A 6 3.59 32.26 -14.40
C GLY A 6 4.92 31.58 -14.01
N LYS A 7 6.02 31.98 -14.66
CA LYS A 7 7.34 31.38 -14.44
C LYS A 7 7.99 31.71 -13.09
N SER A 8 7.56 32.79 -12.43
CA SER A 8 8.07 33.20 -11.11
C SER A 8 7.44 32.41 -9.98
N CYS A 9 6.18 31.97 -10.10
CA CYS A 9 5.48 31.20 -9.07
C CYS A 9 5.98 29.73 -9.04
N GLU A 10 6.16 29.12 -10.22
CA GLU A 10 6.70 27.74 -10.32
C GLU A 10 8.14 27.64 -9.79
N ARG A 11 9.01 28.62 -10.07
CA ARG A 11 10.36 28.63 -9.49
C ARG A 11 10.37 28.79 -7.98
N LYS A 12 9.53 29.63 -7.41
CA LYS A 12 9.45 29.83 -5.95
C LYS A 12 8.92 28.59 -5.21
N CYS A 13 8.07 27.79 -5.82
CA CYS A 13 7.62 26.51 -5.25
C CYS A 13 8.73 25.45 -5.25
N LEU A 14 9.56 25.41 -6.31
CA LEU A 14 10.70 24.48 -6.39
C LEU A 14 11.85 24.89 -5.44
N ASP A 15 12.08 26.19 -5.23
CA ASP A 15 13.11 26.71 -4.32
C ASP A 15 12.79 26.45 -2.82
N SER A 16 11.56 26.01 -2.48
CA SER A 16 11.15 25.71 -1.11
C SER A 16 11.28 24.22 -0.72
N VAL A 17 11.53 23.33 -1.67
CA VAL A 17 11.68 21.90 -1.42
C VAL A 17 13.16 21.56 -1.31
N SER A 18 13.60 20.97 -0.19
CA SER A 18 14.99 20.55 -0.03
C SER A 18 15.35 19.45 -1.03
N VAL A 19 16.63 19.38 -1.41
CA VAL A 19 17.13 18.32 -2.31
C VAL A 19 16.88 16.93 -1.71
N GLU A 20 17.01 16.81 -0.40
CA GLU A 20 16.68 15.59 0.35
C GLU A 20 15.21 15.17 0.08
N LYS A 21 14.28 16.11 0.24
CA LYS A 21 12.87 15.86 0.04
C LYS A 21 12.50 15.51 -1.40
N LEU A 22 13.22 16.05 -2.38
CA LEU A 22 13.05 15.67 -3.79
C LEU A 22 13.47 14.22 -4.03
N HIS A 23 14.63 13.80 -3.50
CA HIS A 23 15.06 12.40 -3.57
C HIS A 23 14.11 11.46 -2.84
N PHE A 24 13.62 11.85 -1.65
CA PHE A 24 12.62 11.09 -0.90
C PHE A 24 11.32 10.89 -1.68
N ILE A 25 10.74 11.96 -2.22
CA ILE A 25 9.50 11.89 -3.02
C ILE A 25 9.72 11.00 -4.26
N LYS A 26 10.83 11.19 -4.97
CA LYS A 26 11.15 10.42 -6.17
C LYS A 26 11.33 8.93 -5.85
N GLY A 27 12.00 8.62 -4.73
CA GLY A 27 12.15 7.25 -4.25
C GLY A 27 10.81 6.60 -3.93
N ASN A 28 9.91 7.30 -3.26
CA ASN A 28 8.57 6.78 -2.98
C ASN A 28 7.74 6.59 -4.27
N CYS A 29 7.85 7.48 -5.27
CA CYS A 29 7.22 7.25 -6.57
C CYS A 29 7.73 5.95 -7.23
N TYR A 30 9.03 5.63 -7.11
CA TYR A 30 9.56 4.37 -7.61
C TYR A 30 9.07 3.16 -6.81
N ILE A 31 8.85 3.28 -5.49
CA ILE A 31 8.21 2.21 -4.69
C ILE A 31 6.80 1.92 -5.23
N GLU A 32 5.99 2.95 -5.46
CA GLU A 32 4.64 2.79 -6.03
C GLU A 32 4.64 2.13 -7.41
N LEU A 33 5.66 2.43 -8.23
CA LEU A 33 5.88 1.79 -9.53
C LEU A 33 6.50 0.38 -9.42
N LYS A 34 6.81 -0.09 -8.21
CA LYS A 34 7.53 -1.35 -7.92
C LYS A 34 8.92 -1.42 -8.56
N ASP A 35 9.50 -0.28 -8.90
CA ASP A 35 10.90 -0.16 -9.38
C ASP A 35 11.83 0.03 -8.17
N TYR A 36 11.99 -1.04 -7.40
CA TYR A 36 12.69 -0.99 -6.12
C TYR A 36 14.18 -0.65 -6.27
N ALA A 37 14.81 -1.05 -7.38
CA ALA A 37 16.20 -0.73 -7.64
C ALA A 37 16.43 0.79 -7.75
N ASN A 38 15.61 1.50 -8.52
CA ASN A 38 15.66 2.95 -8.62
C ASN A 38 15.18 3.63 -7.34
N ALA A 39 14.20 3.07 -6.63
CA ALA A 39 13.79 3.56 -5.32
C ALA A 39 14.96 3.58 -4.33
N VAL A 40 15.71 2.48 -4.23
CA VAL A 40 16.91 2.37 -3.38
C VAL A 40 17.93 3.45 -3.72
N LEU A 41 18.25 3.68 -5.00
CA LEU A 41 19.20 4.70 -5.43
C LEU A 41 18.80 6.11 -4.95
N GLU A 42 17.54 6.48 -5.17
CA GLU A 42 17.03 7.81 -4.78
C GLU A 42 16.96 7.95 -3.25
N LEU A 43 16.49 6.93 -2.54
CA LEU A 43 16.37 6.98 -1.08
C LEU A 43 17.75 6.95 -0.40
N GLN A 44 18.73 6.23 -0.95
CA GLN A 44 20.11 6.33 -0.50
C GLN A 44 20.69 7.74 -0.69
N ALA A 45 20.34 8.42 -1.77
CA ALA A 45 20.72 9.82 -1.96
C ALA A 45 20.05 10.71 -0.90
N ALA A 46 18.78 10.50 -0.58
CA ALA A 46 18.07 11.24 0.46
C ALA A 46 18.73 11.09 1.83
N VAL A 47 18.99 9.86 2.29
CA VAL A 47 19.55 9.61 3.64
C VAL A 47 20.99 10.06 3.82
N ARG A 48 21.74 10.28 2.73
CA ARG A 48 23.11 10.83 2.77
C ARG A 48 23.13 12.34 3.01
N LEU A 49 22.03 13.01 2.76
CA LEU A 49 21.94 14.46 2.93
C LEU A 49 21.73 14.82 4.40
N GLN A 50 22.28 15.96 4.80
CA GLN A 50 22.15 16.44 6.17
C GLN A 50 20.69 16.79 6.47
N GLY A 51 20.15 16.29 7.58
CA GLY A 51 18.77 16.55 8.01
C GLY A 51 17.75 15.54 7.50
N ALA A 52 18.19 14.42 6.90
CA ALA A 52 17.27 13.34 6.52
C ALA A 52 16.44 12.85 7.72
N GLY A 53 15.12 12.88 7.56
CA GLY A 53 14.17 12.43 8.55
C GLY A 53 14.08 10.90 8.66
N THR A 54 13.42 10.41 9.72
CA THR A 54 13.20 8.97 9.92
C THR A 54 12.39 8.35 8.79
N GLU A 55 11.52 9.13 8.13
CA GLU A 55 10.71 8.70 6.99
C GLU A 55 11.59 8.23 5.81
N SER A 56 12.71 8.92 5.53
CA SER A 56 13.62 8.55 4.45
C SER A 56 14.31 7.22 4.73
N TYR A 57 14.70 6.95 5.99
CA TYR A 57 15.28 5.67 6.40
C TYR A 57 14.27 4.53 6.39
N ARG A 58 13.03 4.79 6.82
CA ARG A 58 11.93 3.81 6.73
C ARG A 58 11.67 3.42 5.28
N SER A 59 11.49 4.40 4.39
CA SER A 59 11.25 4.12 2.97
C SER A 59 12.42 3.38 2.32
N LEU A 60 13.67 3.71 2.70
CA LEU A 60 14.85 3.00 2.23
C LEU A 60 14.86 1.54 2.68
N ALA A 61 14.57 1.27 3.94
CA ALA A 61 14.51 -0.09 4.47
C ALA A 61 13.43 -0.93 3.75
N ILE A 62 12.24 -0.35 3.51
CA ILE A 62 11.17 -1.00 2.75
C ILE A 62 11.60 -1.26 1.29
N ALA A 63 12.22 -0.28 0.62
CA ALA A 63 12.70 -0.44 -0.74
C ALA A 63 13.77 -1.53 -0.86
N LEU A 64 14.74 -1.55 0.07
CA LEU A 64 15.79 -2.58 0.13
C LEU A 64 15.21 -3.98 0.35
N ALA A 65 14.25 -4.11 1.26
CA ALA A 65 13.59 -5.38 1.52
C ALA A 65 12.90 -5.91 0.26
N ASN A 66 12.15 -5.06 -0.43
CA ASN A 66 11.44 -5.43 -1.66
C ASN A 66 12.39 -5.64 -2.86
N ASP A 67 13.59 -5.04 -2.86
CA ASP A 67 14.66 -5.30 -3.84
C ASP A 67 15.43 -6.61 -3.53
N GLY A 68 15.02 -7.35 -2.49
CA GLY A 68 15.64 -8.60 -2.07
C GLY A 68 16.91 -8.45 -1.22
N LYS A 69 17.28 -7.24 -0.84
CA LYS A 69 18.47 -6.91 -0.03
C LYS A 69 18.14 -6.91 1.46
N LEU A 70 17.76 -8.09 1.98
CA LEU A 70 17.20 -8.23 3.32
C LEU A 70 18.19 -7.85 4.43
N GLU A 71 19.49 -8.16 4.27
CA GLU A 71 20.52 -7.81 5.24
C GLU A 71 20.74 -6.29 5.32
N GLU A 72 20.72 -5.60 4.17
CA GLU A 72 20.81 -4.13 4.13
C GLU A 72 19.54 -3.50 4.73
N ALA A 73 18.37 -4.04 4.42
CA ALA A 73 17.10 -3.60 5.01
C ALA A 73 17.11 -3.72 6.54
N GLN A 74 17.66 -4.80 7.09
CA GLN A 74 17.82 -4.97 8.55
C GLN A 74 18.78 -3.94 9.14
N GLN A 75 19.86 -3.60 8.46
CA GLN A 75 20.80 -2.56 8.91
C GLN A 75 20.14 -1.17 8.94
N GLU A 76 19.29 -0.89 7.95
CA GLU A 76 18.53 0.37 7.93
C GLU A 76 17.44 0.40 9.01
N LEU A 77 16.83 -0.73 9.35
CA LEU A 77 15.92 -0.84 10.49
C LEU A 77 16.66 -0.54 11.81
N ASP A 78 17.86 -1.09 12.01
CA ASP A 78 18.69 -0.79 13.18
C ASP A 78 19.07 0.70 13.24
N THR A 79 19.33 1.29 12.07
CA THR A 79 19.61 2.73 11.94
C THR A 79 18.40 3.57 12.29
N LEU A 80 17.21 3.17 11.81
CA LEU A 80 15.93 3.80 12.08
C LEU A 80 15.63 3.83 13.59
N GLN A 81 15.85 2.71 14.29
CA GLN A 81 15.71 2.61 15.74
C GLN A 81 16.67 3.54 16.48
N LYS A 82 17.96 3.57 16.08
CA LYS A 82 18.98 4.45 16.67
C LYS A 82 18.67 5.93 16.47
N LYS A 83 17.95 6.28 15.42
CA LYS A 83 17.49 7.66 15.15
C LYS A 83 16.25 8.06 15.95
N GLY A 84 15.67 7.15 16.73
CA GLY A 84 14.53 7.42 17.59
C GLY A 84 13.20 7.43 16.85
N ALA A 85 13.08 6.66 15.77
CA ALA A 85 11.80 6.44 15.11
C ALA A 85 10.77 5.81 16.06
N SER A 86 9.49 5.98 15.77
CA SER A 86 8.41 5.38 16.55
C SER A 86 8.47 3.85 16.53
N SER A 87 7.90 3.22 17.57
CA SER A 87 7.75 1.76 17.60
C SER A 87 6.98 1.26 16.38
N GLY A 88 5.88 1.93 16.02
CA GLY A 88 5.05 1.57 14.87
C GLY A 88 5.79 1.64 13.54
N ASP A 89 6.68 2.62 13.32
CA ASP A 89 7.52 2.71 12.13
C ASP A 89 8.50 1.52 12.05
N CYS A 90 9.11 1.18 13.18
CA CYS A 90 10.05 0.07 13.26
C CYS A 90 9.35 -1.28 13.08
N ASP A 91 8.19 -1.46 13.71
CA ASP A 91 7.38 -2.68 13.60
C ASP A 91 6.85 -2.87 12.16
N LEU A 92 6.52 -1.77 11.45
CA LEU A 92 6.14 -1.84 10.04
C LEU A 92 7.28 -2.37 9.16
N VAL A 93 8.49 -1.81 9.29
CA VAL A 93 9.65 -2.28 8.51
C VAL A 93 10.01 -3.73 8.86
N ALA A 94 9.98 -4.08 10.15
CA ALA A 94 10.24 -5.46 10.59
C ALA A 94 9.21 -6.44 10.03
N ALA A 95 7.92 -6.04 9.99
CA ALA A 95 6.85 -6.87 9.41
C ALA A 95 7.05 -7.09 7.91
N GLU A 96 7.46 -6.06 7.16
CA GLU A 96 7.78 -6.19 5.73
C GLU A 96 8.94 -7.17 5.51
N ILE A 97 10.05 -7.02 6.26
CA ILE A 97 11.20 -7.94 6.16
C ILE A 97 10.77 -9.38 6.45
N LEU A 98 10.01 -9.60 7.54
CA LEU A 98 9.53 -10.93 7.92
C LEU A 98 8.59 -11.53 6.86
N SER A 99 7.73 -10.71 6.27
CA SER A 99 6.81 -11.14 5.21
C SER A 99 7.59 -11.63 3.98
N LEU A 100 8.65 -10.91 3.58
CA LEU A 100 9.52 -11.29 2.47
C LEU A 100 10.37 -12.53 2.78
N GLN A 101 10.70 -12.74 4.06
CA GLN A 101 11.31 -13.99 4.55
C GLN A 101 10.32 -15.16 4.67
N LYS A 102 9.04 -14.94 4.30
CA LYS A 102 7.93 -15.89 4.43
C LYS A 102 7.57 -16.27 5.86
N ASN A 103 8.01 -15.47 6.84
CA ASN A 103 7.65 -15.62 8.26
C ASN A 103 6.32 -14.90 8.54
N TYR A 104 5.27 -15.30 7.83
CA TYR A 104 4.00 -14.59 7.79
C TYR A 104 3.30 -14.44 9.15
N ASP A 105 3.37 -15.46 10.03
CA ASP A 105 2.73 -15.38 11.35
C ASP A 105 3.35 -14.25 12.20
N GLN A 106 4.68 -14.15 12.18
CA GLN A 106 5.38 -13.08 12.89
C GLN A 106 5.12 -11.71 12.25
N ALA A 107 5.11 -11.65 10.92
CA ALA A 107 4.76 -10.44 10.19
C ALA A 107 3.35 -9.94 10.54
N LEU A 108 2.35 -10.83 10.54
CA LEU A 108 0.96 -10.51 10.88
C LEU A 108 0.81 -10.04 12.33
N ALA A 109 1.58 -10.61 13.26
CA ALA A 109 1.60 -10.15 14.65
C ALA A 109 2.11 -8.71 14.76
N LEU A 110 3.17 -8.34 14.00
CA LEU A 110 3.68 -6.97 13.97
C LEU A 110 2.72 -6.01 13.27
N TYR A 111 2.13 -6.39 12.12
CA TYR A 111 1.11 -5.56 11.48
C TYR A 111 -0.07 -5.27 12.41
N THR A 112 -0.47 -6.22 13.25
CA THR A 112 -1.53 -6.00 14.24
C THR A 112 -1.15 -4.92 15.27
N LYS A 113 0.12 -4.81 15.66
CA LYS A 113 0.61 -3.71 16.51
C LYS A 113 0.59 -2.39 15.74
N VAL A 114 1.09 -2.40 14.50
CA VAL A 114 1.08 -1.21 13.62
C VAL A 114 -0.34 -0.64 13.49
N PHE A 115 -1.37 -1.48 13.34
CA PHE A 115 -2.77 -1.03 13.26
C PHE A 115 -3.25 -0.26 14.48
N ASN A 116 -2.64 -0.49 15.64
CA ASN A 116 -3.01 0.16 16.90
C ASN A 116 -2.11 1.36 17.26
N GLU A 117 -0.91 1.43 16.72
CA GLU A 117 0.12 2.40 17.14
C GLU A 117 0.36 3.51 16.11
N VAL A 118 0.11 3.24 14.83
CA VAL A 118 0.36 4.19 13.74
C VAL A 118 -0.90 5.02 13.48
N GLU A 119 -0.74 6.35 13.51
CA GLU A 119 -1.83 7.29 13.22
C GLU A 119 -1.84 7.78 11.77
N ASP A 120 -0.70 7.70 11.06
CA ASP A 120 -0.60 8.12 9.66
C ASP A 120 -1.45 7.22 8.76
N PRO A 121 -2.50 7.77 8.13
CA PRO A 121 -3.42 6.95 7.33
C PRO A 121 -2.77 6.34 6.09
N GLN A 122 -1.71 6.94 5.54
CA GLN A 122 -1.00 6.37 4.38
C GLN A 122 -0.20 5.12 4.80
N LEU A 123 0.49 5.20 5.94
CA LEU A 123 1.20 4.06 6.51
C LEU A 123 0.25 2.95 6.94
N LEU A 124 -0.89 3.30 7.55
CA LEU A 124 -1.93 2.33 7.90
C LEU A 124 -2.51 1.66 6.66
N SER A 125 -2.76 2.41 5.58
CA SER A 125 -3.23 1.86 4.32
C SER A 125 -2.24 0.83 3.78
N HIS A 126 -0.96 1.18 3.74
CA HIS A 126 0.11 0.27 3.34
C HIS A 126 0.16 -0.99 4.22
N ALA A 127 0.13 -0.82 5.55
CA ALA A 127 0.17 -1.93 6.50
C ALA A 127 -1.00 -2.91 6.32
N TYR A 128 -2.24 -2.41 6.11
CA TYR A 128 -3.39 -3.26 5.85
C TYR A 128 -3.26 -4.07 4.56
N LEU A 129 -2.74 -3.47 3.48
CA LEU A 129 -2.51 -4.17 2.21
C LEU A 129 -1.42 -5.23 2.34
N SER A 130 -0.30 -4.90 2.97
CA SER A 130 0.81 -5.84 3.19
C SER A 130 0.40 -7.01 4.08
N ALA A 131 -0.36 -6.74 5.15
CA ALA A 131 -0.90 -7.79 6.02
C ALA A 131 -1.89 -8.71 5.28
N ALA A 132 -2.76 -8.15 4.43
CA ALA A 132 -3.66 -8.95 3.60
C ALA A 132 -2.88 -9.84 2.62
N ASN A 133 -1.85 -9.29 1.97
CA ASN A 133 -0.96 -10.06 1.10
C ASN A 133 -0.23 -11.17 1.86
N ALA A 134 0.25 -10.91 3.09
CA ALA A 134 0.87 -11.93 3.92
C ALA A 134 -0.10 -13.07 4.25
N ALA A 135 -1.38 -12.76 4.54
CA ALA A 135 -2.42 -13.77 4.77
C ALA A 135 -2.72 -14.57 3.50
N LEU A 136 -2.78 -13.93 2.33
CA LEU A 136 -2.97 -14.63 1.04
C LEU A 136 -1.80 -15.56 0.71
N ASN A 137 -0.59 -15.17 1.04
CA ASN A 137 0.60 -16.03 0.87
C ASN A 137 0.61 -17.24 1.83
N GLN A 138 -0.24 -17.25 2.85
CA GLN A 138 -0.54 -18.41 3.71
C GLN A 138 -1.76 -19.19 3.23
N ASP A 139 -2.33 -18.88 2.05
CA ASP A 139 -3.59 -19.43 1.56
C ASP A 139 -4.80 -19.14 2.48
N ASP A 140 -4.70 -18.16 3.40
CA ASP A 140 -5.76 -17.77 4.33
C ASP A 140 -6.55 -16.56 3.77
N MET A 141 -7.38 -16.83 2.76
CA MET A 141 -8.24 -15.83 2.13
C MET A 141 -9.22 -15.20 3.14
N GLU A 142 -9.74 -15.97 4.10
CA GLU A 142 -10.67 -15.43 5.09
C GLU A 142 -9.99 -14.39 5.99
N LYS A 143 -8.75 -14.65 6.41
CA LYS A 143 -7.96 -13.69 7.18
C LYS A 143 -7.67 -12.43 6.37
N ALA A 144 -7.30 -12.56 5.10
CA ALA A 144 -7.07 -11.43 4.21
C ALA A 144 -8.32 -10.55 4.09
N VAL A 145 -9.48 -11.16 3.86
CA VAL A 145 -10.78 -10.45 3.80
C VAL A 145 -11.09 -9.73 5.12
N ARG A 146 -10.83 -10.36 6.28
CA ARG A 146 -11.03 -9.71 7.59
C ARG A 146 -10.14 -8.48 7.76
N ILE A 147 -8.86 -8.60 7.40
CA ILE A 147 -7.87 -7.51 7.48
C ILE A 147 -8.31 -6.33 6.59
N LEU A 148 -8.68 -6.60 5.34
CA LEU A 148 -9.12 -5.56 4.41
C LEU A 148 -10.42 -4.87 4.87
N LYS A 149 -11.39 -5.64 5.42
CA LYS A 149 -12.60 -5.06 6.02
C LYS A 149 -12.26 -4.13 7.18
N GLN A 150 -11.34 -4.52 8.05
CA GLN A 150 -10.86 -3.68 9.15
C GLN A 150 -10.19 -2.40 8.60
N GLY A 151 -9.34 -2.50 7.57
CA GLY A 151 -8.76 -1.35 6.90
C GLY A 151 -9.81 -0.40 6.33
N CYS A 152 -10.85 -0.93 5.67
CA CYS A 152 -11.96 -0.12 5.15
C CYS A 152 -12.76 0.62 6.24
N GLN A 153 -12.79 0.09 7.46
CA GLN A 153 -13.49 0.71 8.60
C GLN A 153 -12.64 1.74 9.34
N ASN A 154 -11.33 1.50 9.46
CA ASN A 154 -10.43 2.29 10.28
C ASN A 154 -9.76 3.44 9.51
N LEU A 155 -9.64 3.34 8.19
CA LEU A 155 -9.06 4.39 7.37
C LEU A 155 -10.08 5.48 7.06
N PRO A 156 -9.64 6.75 6.96
CA PRO A 156 -10.49 7.85 6.52
C PRO A 156 -11.09 7.57 5.13
N GLU A 157 -12.26 8.14 4.88
CA GLU A 157 -12.90 8.08 3.57
C GLU A 157 -11.96 8.65 2.50
N GLY A 158 -11.83 7.94 1.37
CA GLY A 158 -10.89 8.28 0.30
C GLY A 158 -9.49 7.68 0.44
N GLN A 159 -9.09 7.21 1.62
CA GLN A 159 -7.78 6.55 1.83
C GLN A 159 -7.87 5.01 1.86
N ALA A 160 -9.07 4.46 1.94
CA ALA A 160 -9.33 3.01 1.89
C ALA A 160 -9.62 2.48 0.47
N VAL A 161 -9.23 3.21 -0.58
CA VAL A 161 -9.56 2.85 -1.97
C VAL A 161 -8.93 1.52 -2.35
N LEU A 162 -7.63 1.36 -2.15
CA LEU A 162 -6.91 0.14 -2.50
C LEU A 162 -7.40 -1.07 -1.69
N GLN A 163 -7.77 -0.88 -0.41
CA GLN A 163 -8.38 -1.93 0.40
C GLN A 163 -9.74 -2.36 -0.13
N LYS A 164 -10.56 -1.40 -0.57
CA LYS A 164 -11.87 -1.68 -1.18
C LYS A 164 -11.73 -2.44 -2.49
N GLU A 165 -10.78 -2.05 -3.34
CA GLU A 165 -10.47 -2.73 -4.59
C GLU A 165 -10.03 -4.18 -4.35
N MET A 166 -9.00 -4.38 -3.53
CA MET A 166 -8.50 -5.71 -3.23
C MET A 166 -9.56 -6.58 -2.56
N LEU A 167 -10.38 -6.01 -1.66
CA LEU A 167 -11.49 -6.71 -1.04
C LEU A 167 -12.55 -7.13 -2.07
N ALA A 168 -12.85 -6.25 -3.04
CA ALA A 168 -13.78 -6.57 -4.12
C ALA A 168 -13.26 -7.72 -4.98
N ASP A 169 -11.97 -7.71 -5.34
CA ASP A 169 -11.33 -8.78 -6.11
C ASP A 169 -11.40 -10.12 -5.38
N LEU A 170 -11.09 -10.17 -4.08
CA LEU A 170 -11.18 -11.40 -3.30
C LEU A 170 -12.63 -11.91 -3.18
N MET A 171 -13.60 -11.01 -2.99
CA MET A 171 -15.01 -11.37 -2.96
C MET A 171 -15.49 -11.93 -4.30
N MET A 172 -14.97 -11.41 -5.42
CA MET A 172 -15.28 -11.94 -6.74
C MET A 172 -14.66 -13.33 -6.95
N GLN A 173 -13.45 -13.57 -6.46
CA GLN A 173 -12.83 -14.91 -6.49
C GLN A 173 -13.63 -15.90 -5.65
N GLN A 174 -14.10 -15.50 -4.46
CA GLN A 174 -15.00 -16.33 -3.65
C GLN A 174 -16.32 -16.62 -4.36
N ALA A 175 -16.95 -15.62 -4.99
CA ALA A 175 -18.16 -15.82 -5.77
C ALA A 175 -17.96 -16.79 -6.94
N ALA A 176 -16.79 -16.78 -7.58
CA ALA A 176 -16.47 -17.69 -8.67
C ALA A 176 -16.25 -19.14 -8.20
N SER A 177 -15.86 -19.35 -6.94
CA SER A 177 -15.62 -20.67 -6.37
C SER A 177 -16.82 -21.26 -5.62
N ASP A 178 -17.74 -20.42 -5.15
CA ASP A 178 -18.88 -20.81 -4.31
C ASP A 178 -20.21 -20.38 -4.95
N LYS A 179 -20.82 -21.33 -5.69
CA LYS A 179 -22.08 -21.06 -6.41
C LYS A 179 -23.25 -20.74 -5.49
N GLU A 180 -23.29 -21.31 -4.29
CA GLU A 180 -24.40 -21.13 -3.34
C GLU A 180 -24.45 -19.69 -2.79
N ASN A 181 -23.27 -19.10 -2.57
CA ASN A 181 -23.12 -17.75 -2.07
C ASN A 181 -22.74 -16.71 -3.13
N ALA A 182 -22.65 -17.11 -4.41
CA ALA A 182 -22.17 -16.26 -5.50
C ALA A 182 -22.92 -14.92 -5.60
N GLU A 183 -24.26 -14.93 -5.49
CA GLU A 183 -25.07 -13.69 -5.56
C GLU A 183 -24.73 -12.72 -4.42
N LYS A 184 -24.50 -13.23 -3.21
CA LYS A 184 -24.16 -12.43 -2.02
C LYS A 184 -22.78 -11.79 -2.16
N TYR A 185 -21.77 -12.59 -2.56
CA TYR A 185 -20.41 -12.10 -2.76
C TYR A 185 -20.34 -11.10 -3.89
N TYR A 186 -21.06 -11.38 -4.99
CA TYR A 186 -21.18 -10.49 -6.13
C TYR A 186 -21.75 -9.13 -5.75
N ALA A 187 -22.90 -9.08 -5.06
CA ALA A 187 -23.51 -7.84 -4.62
C ALA A 187 -22.56 -7.01 -3.74
N SER A 188 -21.83 -7.67 -2.84
CA SER A 188 -20.85 -7.03 -1.98
C SER A 188 -19.67 -6.49 -2.77
N ALA A 189 -19.15 -7.22 -3.77
CA ALA A 189 -18.09 -6.78 -4.64
C ALA A 189 -18.49 -5.54 -5.45
N VAL A 190 -19.65 -5.57 -6.10
CA VAL A 190 -20.17 -4.43 -6.87
C VAL A 190 -20.26 -3.17 -6.02
N GLU A 191 -20.73 -3.29 -4.79
CA GLU A 191 -20.83 -2.12 -3.90
C GLU A 191 -19.44 -1.58 -3.55
N LYS A 192 -18.46 -2.44 -3.31
CA LYS A 192 -17.07 -2.02 -3.04
C LYS A 192 -16.43 -1.32 -4.23
N TYR A 193 -16.63 -1.82 -5.45
CA TYR A 193 -16.16 -1.14 -6.65
C TYR A 193 -16.82 0.22 -6.86
N ARG A 194 -18.14 0.34 -6.64
CA ARG A 194 -18.84 1.63 -6.70
C ARG A 194 -18.27 2.63 -5.69
N GLN A 195 -17.99 2.19 -4.47
CA GLN A 195 -17.36 3.04 -3.44
C GLN A 195 -15.94 3.45 -3.83
N ALA A 196 -15.16 2.53 -4.43
CA ALA A 196 -13.82 2.83 -4.93
C ALA A 196 -13.88 3.86 -6.08
N GLN A 197 -14.78 3.69 -7.05
CA GLN A 197 -14.97 4.60 -8.17
C GLN A 197 -15.42 6.00 -7.71
N ALA A 198 -16.31 6.11 -6.74
CA ALA A 198 -16.73 7.40 -6.18
C ALA A 198 -15.57 8.18 -5.55
N ASN A 199 -14.50 7.49 -5.14
CA ASN A 199 -13.30 8.06 -4.58
C ASN A 199 -12.18 8.31 -5.63
N GLY A 200 -12.47 8.22 -6.93
CA GLY A 200 -11.59 8.66 -8.02
C GLY A 200 -10.71 7.58 -8.66
N THR A 201 -11.09 6.30 -8.55
CA THR A 201 -10.42 5.24 -9.31
C THR A 201 -10.88 5.17 -10.77
N GLU A 202 -9.95 4.82 -11.67
CA GLU A 202 -10.15 4.87 -13.12
C GLU A 202 -11.20 3.88 -13.67
N ASP A 203 -11.80 4.24 -14.81
CA ASP A 203 -12.82 3.46 -15.56
C ASP A 203 -12.39 2.04 -15.97
N THR A 204 -11.08 1.75 -16.02
CA THR A 204 -10.54 0.44 -16.40
C THR A 204 -10.99 -0.69 -15.47
N GLN A 205 -11.14 -0.42 -14.18
CA GLN A 205 -11.58 -1.42 -13.20
C GLN A 205 -13.07 -1.75 -13.33
N MET A 206 -13.88 -0.77 -13.68
CA MET A 206 -15.31 -1.01 -13.98
C MET A 206 -15.50 -1.85 -15.25
N ALA A 207 -14.61 -1.73 -16.23
CA ALA A 207 -14.64 -2.59 -17.43
C ALA A 207 -14.30 -4.05 -17.09
N VAL A 208 -13.30 -4.28 -16.21
CA VAL A 208 -12.96 -5.62 -15.70
C VAL A 208 -14.12 -6.22 -14.93
N LEU A 209 -14.74 -5.46 -14.03
CA LEU A 209 -15.90 -5.90 -13.27
C LEU A 209 -17.07 -6.27 -14.20
N LYS A 210 -17.35 -5.43 -15.19
CA LYS A 210 -18.42 -5.69 -16.17
C LYS A 210 -18.19 -6.99 -16.93
N ASN A 211 -16.97 -7.23 -17.42
CA ASN A 211 -16.60 -8.47 -18.08
C ASN A 211 -16.79 -9.69 -17.18
N LEU A 212 -16.42 -9.59 -15.91
CA LEU A 212 -16.58 -10.68 -14.94
C LEU A 212 -18.06 -10.95 -14.62
N ILE A 213 -18.88 -9.90 -14.53
CA ILE A 213 -20.33 -10.00 -14.42
C ILE A 213 -20.93 -10.79 -15.59
N ASP A 214 -20.53 -10.42 -16.81
CA ASP A 214 -21.04 -11.06 -18.02
C ASP A 214 -20.59 -12.53 -18.09
N GLN A 215 -19.37 -12.85 -17.66
CA GLN A 215 -18.89 -14.23 -17.53
C GLN A 215 -19.70 -15.03 -16.50
N LEU A 216 -19.98 -14.47 -15.33
CA LEU A 216 -20.79 -15.13 -14.29
C LEU A 216 -22.25 -15.35 -14.74
N ARG A 217 -22.81 -14.42 -15.51
CA ARG A 217 -24.15 -14.59 -16.13
C ARG A 217 -24.13 -15.66 -17.20
N THR A 218 -23.12 -15.65 -18.09
CA THR A 218 -23.00 -16.62 -19.18
C THR A 218 -22.77 -18.03 -18.66
N SER A 219 -22.05 -18.18 -17.54
CA SER A 219 -21.85 -19.46 -16.87
C SER A 219 -23.06 -19.96 -16.06
N GLY A 220 -24.13 -19.15 -15.96
CA GLY A 220 -25.34 -19.48 -15.19
C GLY A 220 -25.17 -19.35 -13.67
N TRP A 221 -24.13 -18.65 -13.22
CA TRP A 221 -23.89 -18.37 -11.79
C TRP A 221 -24.69 -17.15 -11.29
N LEU A 222 -25.05 -16.25 -12.18
CA LEU A 222 -25.92 -15.12 -11.93
C LEU A 222 -27.15 -15.19 -12.84
N LYS A 223 -28.33 -14.90 -12.29
CA LYS A 223 -29.58 -14.76 -13.03
C LYS A 223 -29.75 -13.36 -13.61
#